data_f3a487477d1cb62b754696294442c125
#
_entry.id   f3a487477d1cb62b754696294442c125
#
_cell.length_a   1.000
_cell.length_b   1.000
_cell.length_c   1.000
_cell.angle_alpha   90.00
_cell.angle_beta   90.00
_cell.angle_gamma   90.00
#
_symmetry.space_group_name_H-M   'P 1'
#
loop_
_entity.id
_entity.type
_entity.pdbx_description
1 polymer ?
#
loop_
_entity_poly.entity_id
_entity_poly.type
_entity_poly.pdbx_seq_one_letter_code
_entity_poly.pdbx_strand_id
1 'polypeptide(L)'
;GLLYARNGRWLDEQIISETWVQESTTVPEGTDNTGYAMQWRVEPSKGYFWASGLNRNNIYVFQDQDLVVVRNSAYKKVGSSSVRTGNNYHQTLPPLSWSDSEFLAYIYNAIND
;
A
#
# COMPACT_ATOMS: atom_id res chain seq x y z
N GLY A 1 -2.37 7.88 -4.41
CA GLY A 1 -3.44 6.85 -4.37
C GLY A 1 -4.60 7.20 -5.28
N LEU A 2 -5.23 8.36 -5.11
CA LEU A 2 -6.48 8.68 -5.81
C LEU A 2 -6.34 8.72 -7.35
N LEU A 3 -5.25 9.23 -7.89
CA LEU A 3 -4.97 9.16 -9.33
C LEU A 3 -4.94 7.71 -9.83
N TYR A 4 -4.36 6.80 -9.04
CA TYR A 4 -4.32 5.38 -9.39
C TYR A 4 -5.67 4.70 -9.25
N ALA A 5 -6.48 5.07 -8.24
CA ALA A 5 -7.84 4.58 -8.10
C ALA A 5 -8.71 4.94 -9.31
N ARG A 6 -8.45 6.09 -9.93
CA ARG A 6 -9.21 6.65 -11.05
C ARG A 6 -8.48 6.55 -12.40
N ASN A 7 -7.68 5.54 -12.58
CA ASN A 7 -6.97 5.29 -13.84
C ASN A 7 -6.22 6.52 -14.39
N GLY A 8 -5.59 7.27 -13.49
CA GLY A 8 -4.79 8.44 -13.84
C GLY A 8 -5.56 9.75 -14.01
N ARG A 9 -6.84 9.78 -13.67
CA ARG A 9 -7.68 10.97 -13.79
C ARG A 9 -7.75 11.77 -12.48
N TRP A 10 -7.73 13.07 -12.61
CA TRP A 10 -8.03 14.02 -11.54
C TRP A 10 -9.12 14.95 -12.00
N LEU A 11 -10.27 14.90 -11.35
CA LEU A 11 -11.49 15.53 -11.84
C LEU A 11 -11.78 15.08 -13.29
N ASP A 12 -11.86 16.03 -14.22
CA ASP A 12 -12.14 15.75 -15.63
C ASP A 12 -10.88 15.61 -16.51
N GLU A 13 -9.69 15.76 -15.91
CA GLU A 13 -8.42 15.73 -16.64
C GLU A 13 -7.68 14.40 -16.48
N GLN A 14 -7.11 13.91 -17.60
CA GLN A 14 -6.17 12.79 -17.59
C GLN A 14 -4.76 13.29 -17.28
N ILE A 15 -4.28 13.07 -16.05
CA ILE A 15 -2.98 13.56 -15.57
C ILE A 15 -1.86 12.57 -15.88
N ILE A 16 -2.09 11.28 -15.70
CA ILE A 16 -1.22 10.19 -16.12
C ILE A 16 -2.02 9.22 -16.99
N SER A 17 -1.40 8.61 -17.98
CA SER A 17 -2.12 7.73 -18.89
C SER A 17 -2.68 6.51 -18.15
N GLU A 18 -3.83 6.03 -18.57
CA GLU A 18 -4.42 4.79 -18.09
C GLU A 18 -3.48 3.60 -18.32
N THR A 19 -2.83 3.56 -19.50
CA THR A 19 -1.82 2.55 -19.82
C THR A 19 -0.69 2.52 -18.78
N TRP A 20 -0.20 3.69 -18.35
CA TRP A 20 0.83 3.75 -17.31
C TRP A 20 0.33 3.23 -15.97
N VAL A 21 -0.90 3.55 -15.59
CA VAL A 21 -1.49 3.00 -14.36
C VAL A 21 -1.54 1.48 -14.43
N GLN A 22 -2.00 0.91 -15.53
CA GLN A 22 -2.06 -0.53 -15.75
C GLN A 22 -0.67 -1.17 -15.73
N GLU A 23 0.28 -0.65 -16.49
CA GLU A 23 1.65 -1.17 -16.56
C GLU A 23 2.35 -1.13 -15.18
N SER A 24 2.24 0.00 -14.48
CA SER A 24 2.91 0.18 -13.19
C SER A 24 2.29 -0.63 -12.05
N THR A 25 1.06 -1.11 -12.20
CA THR A 25 0.36 -1.96 -11.24
C THR A 25 0.23 -3.42 -11.68
N THR A 26 0.89 -3.80 -12.77
CA THR A 26 0.93 -5.18 -13.25
C THR A 26 2.32 -5.77 -13.02
N VAL A 27 2.37 -6.96 -12.42
CA VAL A 27 3.63 -7.69 -12.26
C VAL A 27 4.08 -8.18 -13.64
N PRO A 28 5.31 -7.84 -14.09
CA PRO A 28 5.81 -8.29 -15.37
C PRO A 28 5.89 -9.82 -15.46
N GLU A 29 5.50 -10.38 -16.59
CA GLU A 29 5.64 -11.82 -16.85
C GLU A 29 7.10 -12.26 -16.81
N GLY A 30 7.33 -13.48 -16.34
CA GLY A 30 8.68 -14.09 -16.29
C GLY A 30 9.59 -13.54 -15.21
N THR A 31 9.09 -12.72 -14.31
CA THR A 31 9.82 -12.32 -13.11
C THR A 31 9.53 -13.27 -11.96
N ASP A 32 10.56 -13.66 -11.19
CA ASP A 32 10.40 -14.39 -9.93
C ASP A 32 9.74 -13.52 -8.84
N ASN A 33 9.11 -12.46 -9.26
CA ASN A 33 8.62 -11.43 -8.37
C ASN A 33 7.25 -11.81 -7.79
N THR A 34 7.26 -12.01 -6.52
CA THR A 34 6.08 -12.36 -5.73
C THR A 34 5.19 -11.13 -5.47
N GLY A 35 4.55 -10.61 -6.53
CA GLY A 35 3.55 -9.56 -6.37
C GLY A 35 4.13 -8.16 -6.15
N TYR A 36 5.27 -7.81 -6.76
CA TYR A 36 5.81 -6.46 -6.75
C TYR A 36 5.97 -5.93 -8.19
N ALA A 37 5.20 -4.92 -8.52
CA ALA A 37 5.27 -4.18 -9.78
C ALA A 37 6.14 -2.93 -9.62
N MET A 38 5.89 -1.88 -10.37
CA MET A 38 6.64 -0.62 -10.28
C MET A 38 6.25 0.18 -9.03
N GLN A 39 6.91 -0.10 -7.90
CA GLN A 39 6.67 0.48 -6.56
C GLN A 39 5.34 0.07 -5.89
N TRP A 40 4.52 -0.74 -6.56
CA TRP A 40 3.27 -1.26 -6.02
C TRP A 40 3.40 -2.73 -5.68
N ARG A 41 2.85 -3.13 -4.55
CA ARG A 41 2.57 -4.53 -4.26
C ARG A 41 1.22 -4.89 -4.85
N VAL A 42 1.19 -5.99 -5.57
CA VAL A 42 0.01 -6.43 -6.31
C VAL A 42 -0.27 -7.88 -5.98
N GLU A 43 -1.49 -8.14 -5.58
CA GLU A 43 -2.01 -9.49 -5.39
C GLU A 43 -3.43 -9.54 -5.94
N PRO A 44 -3.62 -10.08 -7.15
CA PRO A 44 -4.90 -10.00 -7.86
C PRO A 44 -6.09 -10.54 -7.07
N SER A 45 -5.86 -11.55 -6.21
CA SER A 45 -6.90 -12.14 -5.37
C SER A 45 -7.46 -11.20 -4.30
N LYS A 46 -6.77 -10.09 -4.01
CA LYS A 46 -7.17 -9.16 -2.94
C LYS A 46 -8.09 -8.04 -3.41
N GLY A 47 -8.20 -7.82 -4.73
CA GLY A 47 -8.99 -6.73 -5.27
C GLY A 47 -8.45 -5.33 -4.96
N TYR A 48 -7.20 -5.23 -4.52
CA TYR A 48 -6.48 -3.96 -4.31
C TYR A 48 -4.99 -4.14 -4.53
N PHE A 49 -4.30 -3.04 -4.78
CA PHE A 49 -2.84 -2.95 -4.72
C PHE A 49 -2.42 -1.91 -3.68
N TRP A 50 -1.18 -1.97 -3.22
CA TRP A 50 -0.75 -1.07 -2.16
C TRP A 50 0.73 -0.70 -2.24
N ALA A 51 1.05 0.52 -1.81
CA ALA A 51 2.40 0.92 -1.48
C ALA A 51 2.67 0.61 -0.01
N SER A 52 3.81 0.00 0.29
CA SER A 52 4.17 -0.39 1.64
C SER A 52 5.47 0.29 2.07
N GLY A 53 5.36 1.18 3.01
CA GLY A 53 6.48 1.90 3.59
C GLY A 53 6.90 1.40 4.97
N LEU A 54 8.00 1.97 5.48
CA LEU A 54 8.51 1.68 6.81
C LEU A 54 7.42 1.94 7.87
N ASN A 55 7.41 1.14 8.92
CA ASN A 55 6.43 1.21 10.01
C ASN A 55 4.97 1.00 9.55
N ARG A 56 4.75 0.29 8.45
CA ARG A 56 3.42 0.10 7.89
C ARG A 56 2.74 1.43 7.48
N ASN A 57 3.52 2.39 6.98
CA ASN A 57 2.98 3.55 6.29
C ASN A 57 2.53 3.09 4.92
N ASN A 58 1.26 2.80 4.78
CA ASN A 58 0.70 2.14 3.61
C ASN A 58 -0.32 3.02 2.92
N ILE A 59 -0.40 2.85 1.59
CA ILE A 59 -1.48 3.39 0.77
C ILE A 59 -2.13 2.19 0.08
N TYR A 60 -3.37 1.89 0.39
CA TYR A 60 -4.16 0.84 -0.27
C TYR A 60 -5.09 1.49 -1.28
N VAL A 61 -5.16 0.92 -2.48
CA VAL A 61 -5.95 1.43 -3.60
C VAL A 61 -6.94 0.36 -4.04
N PHE A 62 -8.21 0.65 -3.90
CA PHE A 62 -9.36 -0.18 -4.28
C PHE A 62 -10.02 0.50 -5.47
N GLN A 63 -9.67 0.09 -6.69
CA GLN A 63 -10.17 0.75 -7.91
C GLN A 63 -11.67 0.54 -8.09
N ASP A 64 -12.16 -0.66 -7.86
CA ASP A 64 -13.58 -1.00 -8.04
C ASP A 64 -14.50 -0.23 -7.09
N GLN A 65 -13.99 0.23 -5.95
CA GLN A 65 -14.73 1.00 -4.96
C GLN A 65 -14.43 2.50 -4.99
N ASP A 66 -13.60 2.98 -5.93
CA ASP A 66 -13.07 4.36 -5.95
C ASP A 66 -12.56 4.81 -4.57
N LEU A 67 -11.90 3.89 -3.85
CA LEU A 67 -11.46 4.08 -2.48
C LEU A 67 -9.94 4.04 -2.35
N VAL A 68 -9.43 4.95 -1.56
CA VAL A 68 -8.02 4.96 -1.12
C VAL A 68 -7.97 5.00 0.40
N VAL A 69 -7.28 4.05 0.98
CA VAL A 69 -7.02 4.03 2.43
C VAL A 69 -5.57 4.34 2.69
N VAL A 70 -5.30 5.35 3.48
CA VAL A 70 -3.95 5.75 3.87
C VAL A 70 -3.77 5.50 5.36
N ARG A 71 -2.74 4.74 5.69
CA ARG A 71 -2.34 4.51 7.06
C ARG A 71 -0.97 5.11 7.30
N ASN A 72 -0.90 6.08 8.18
CA ASN A 72 0.34 6.65 8.69
C ASN A 72 0.57 6.20 10.13
N SER A 73 1.78 5.77 10.43
CA SER A 73 2.12 5.32 11.77
C SER A 73 3.57 5.63 12.13
N ALA A 74 3.78 5.89 13.41
CA ALA A 74 5.08 5.92 14.03
C ALA A 74 5.07 4.96 15.21
N TYR A 75 5.98 4.01 15.23
CA TYR A 75 6.10 3.08 16.34
C TYR A 75 7.11 3.58 17.36
N LYS A 76 6.83 3.30 18.64
CA LYS A 76 7.78 3.59 19.70
C LYS A 76 9.06 2.80 19.46
N LYS A 77 10.21 3.46 19.56
CA LYS A 77 11.51 2.80 19.49
C LYS A 77 11.63 1.77 20.60
N VAL A 78 12.08 0.59 20.27
CA VAL A 78 12.47 -0.43 21.24
C VAL A 78 13.96 -0.24 21.52
N GLY A 79 14.30 0.17 22.75
CA GLY A 79 15.68 0.41 23.19
C GLY A 79 16.07 1.90 23.29
N SER A 80 17.15 2.17 24.01
CA SER A 80 17.62 3.51 24.36
C SER A 80 18.46 4.22 23.27
N SER A 81 18.69 3.60 22.14
CA SER A 81 19.50 4.17 21.06
C SER A 81 18.71 5.22 20.28
N SER A 82 19.10 6.47 20.47
CA SER A 82 18.60 7.62 19.69
C SER A 82 19.21 7.71 18.29
N VAL A 83 20.15 6.83 17.95
CA VAL A 83 20.91 6.90 16.71
C VAL A 83 20.40 5.88 15.72
N ARG A 84 19.89 6.35 14.60
CA ARG A 84 19.56 5.52 13.43
C ARG A 84 20.88 5.13 12.74
N THR A 85 21.50 4.08 13.18
CA THR A 85 22.66 3.51 12.50
C THR A 85 22.26 2.21 11.82
N GLY A 86 22.39 2.15 10.52
CA GLY A 86 22.35 0.97 9.65
C GLY A 86 21.27 -0.07 9.99
N ASN A 87 21.59 -1.04 10.80
CA ASN A 87 20.72 -2.18 11.09
C ASN A 87 19.60 -1.93 12.12
N ASN A 88 19.52 -0.76 12.74
CA ASN A 88 18.51 -0.44 13.75
C ASN A 88 17.15 -0.01 13.20
N TYR A 89 17.00 0.03 11.89
CA TYR A 89 15.71 0.30 11.23
C TYR A 89 14.63 -0.73 11.58
N HIS A 90 15.01 -1.94 11.96
CA HIS A 90 14.10 -3.03 12.28
C HIS A 90 13.55 -3.01 13.71
N GLN A 91 13.99 -2.07 14.53
CA GLN A 91 13.58 -2.00 15.95
C GLN A 91 12.27 -1.24 16.18
N THR A 92 11.70 -0.65 15.16
CA THR A 92 10.37 -0.04 15.23
C THR A 92 9.34 -0.96 14.56
N LEU A 93 9.11 -2.09 15.18
CA LEU A 93 8.10 -3.04 14.72
C LEU A 93 6.70 -2.60 15.17
N PRO A 94 5.66 -2.91 14.38
CA PRO A 94 4.30 -2.76 14.85
C PRO A 94 4.08 -3.60 16.12
N PRO A 95 3.10 -3.24 16.96
CA PRO A 95 2.69 -4.11 18.05
C PRO A 95 2.46 -5.54 17.54
N LEU A 96 2.83 -6.54 18.33
CA LEU A 96 2.63 -7.96 17.96
C LEU A 96 1.17 -8.29 17.64
N SER A 97 0.24 -7.50 18.17
CA SER A 97 -1.19 -7.62 17.92
C SER A 97 -1.65 -6.96 16.60
N TRP A 98 -0.77 -6.25 15.87
CA TRP A 98 -1.16 -5.60 14.63
C TRP A 98 -1.21 -6.60 13.47
N SER A 99 -2.35 -6.60 12.77
CA SER A 99 -2.56 -7.35 11.54
C SER A 99 -3.12 -6.45 10.45
N ASP A 100 -2.45 -6.40 9.30
CA ASP A 100 -2.95 -5.67 8.12
C ASP A 100 -4.28 -6.26 7.64
N SER A 101 -4.43 -7.58 7.69
CA SER A 101 -5.67 -8.26 7.28
C SER A 101 -6.84 -7.93 8.20
N GLU A 102 -6.61 -7.87 9.50
CA GLU A 102 -7.64 -7.46 10.46
C GLU A 102 -8.05 -5.99 10.25
N PHE A 103 -7.09 -5.10 10.08
CA PHE A 103 -7.36 -3.69 9.77
C PHE A 103 -8.20 -3.55 8.51
N LEU A 104 -7.83 -4.24 7.44
CA LEU A 104 -8.55 -4.17 6.17
C LEU A 104 -9.93 -4.85 6.24
N ALA A 105 -10.14 -5.83 7.13
CA ALA A 105 -11.45 -6.41 7.34
C ALA A 105 -12.47 -5.39 7.85
N TYR A 106 -12.06 -4.48 8.73
CA TYR A 106 -12.92 -3.37 9.17
C TYR A 106 -13.27 -2.42 8.03
N ILE A 107 -12.32 -2.15 7.13
CA ILE A 107 -12.56 -1.31 5.94
C ILE A 107 -13.56 -2.00 5.00
N TYR A 108 -13.36 -3.29 4.71
CA TYR A 108 -14.27 -4.06 3.86
C TYR A 108 -15.69 -4.11 4.43
N ASN A 109 -15.84 -4.32 5.72
CA ASN A 109 -17.15 -4.31 6.35
C ASN A 109 -17.83 -2.94 6.21
N ALA A 110 -17.08 -1.86 6.40
CA ALA A 110 -17.62 -0.50 6.28
C ALA A 110 -18.01 -0.09 4.85
N ILE A 111 -17.42 -0.72 3.83
CA ILE A 111 -17.77 -0.44 2.42
C ILE A 111 -19.02 -1.23 1.98
N ASN A 112 -19.26 -2.39 2.59
CA ASN A 112 -20.31 -3.31 2.18
C ASN A 112 -21.57 -3.24 3.06
N ASP A 113 -21.57 -2.40 4.08
CA ASP A 113 -22.74 -2.06 4.88
C ASP A 113 -23.55 -0.91 4.22
#